data_4611c314efb2adf3530ee86270c22e9e
#
_entry.id   4611c314efb2adf3530ee86270c22e9e
#
_cell.length_a   1.000
_cell.length_b   1.000
_cell.length_c   1.000
_cell.angle_alpha   90.00
_cell.angle_beta   90.00
_cell.angle_gamma   90.00
#
_symmetry.space_group_name_H-M   'P 1'
#
loop_
_entity.id
_entity.type
_entity.pdbx_description
1 polymer ?
#
loop_
_entity_poly.entity_id
_entity_poly.type
_entity_poly.pdbx_seq_one_letter_code
_entity_poly.pdbx_strand_id
1 'polypeptide(L)'
;MKRLAVILAGSTLAMSGYAANWLEVSKSQTGSIFSLDLDSIERSDIHIIDEKAVENITVSIRRNYPAPKTVVIKDSKEKDSKEGKDKQTKETDIHHSDQQLLISCKDSSYYRRAYVNYAADDKVLKSWQSEKPILTTKDFKVTKPKTISRMLVEQACKSYQQDK
;
A
#
# COMPACT_ATOMS: atom_id res chain seq x y z
N MET A 1 28.63 48.95 1.28
CA MET A 1 28.18 47.71 1.94
C MET A 1 27.00 47.16 1.16
N LYS A 2 27.26 46.17 0.32
CA LYS A 2 26.24 45.54 -0.55
C LYS A 2 25.62 44.39 0.21
N ARG A 3 24.33 44.50 0.55
CA ARG A 3 23.54 43.41 1.17
C ARG A 3 23.10 42.44 0.08
N LEU A 4 23.68 41.26 0.04
CA LEU A 4 23.23 40.14 -0.78
C LEU A 4 21.96 39.56 -0.14
N ALA A 5 20.82 39.74 -0.78
CA ALA A 5 19.60 39.05 -0.46
C ALA A 5 19.66 37.64 -1.09
N VAL A 6 19.81 36.65 -0.27
CA VAL A 6 19.68 35.22 -0.68
C VAL A 6 18.19 34.90 -0.78
N ILE A 7 17.71 34.81 -2.00
CA ILE A 7 16.33 34.28 -2.26
C ILE A 7 16.42 32.79 -2.21
N LEU A 8 15.93 32.20 -1.12
CA LEU A 8 15.64 30.78 -1.01
C LEU A 8 14.41 30.47 -1.87
N ALA A 9 14.64 29.98 -3.09
CA ALA A 9 13.60 29.43 -3.91
C ALA A 9 13.17 28.07 -3.28
N GLY A 10 12.13 28.14 -2.45
CA GLY A 10 11.46 26.95 -1.94
C GLY A 10 10.78 26.23 -3.10
N SER A 11 11.34 25.11 -3.53
CA SER A 11 10.69 24.20 -4.46
C SER A 11 9.51 23.55 -3.75
N THR A 12 8.35 24.15 -3.85
CA THR A 12 7.09 23.48 -3.53
C THR A 12 6.88 22.38 -4.56
N LEU A 13 7.17 21.14 -4.18
CA LEU A 13 6.69 19.97 -4.89
C LEU A 13 5.16 20.04 -4.87
N ALA A 14 4.59 20.59 -5.94
CA ALA A 14 3.19 20.48 -6.22
C ALA A 14 2.92 18.98 -6.43
N MET A 15 2.49 18.29 -5.38
CA MET A 15 1.84 16.99 -5.53
C MET A 15 0.57 17.25 -6.33
N SER A 16 0.66 17.01 -7.63
CA SER A 16 -0.49 16.98 -8.51
C SER A 16 -1.43 15.95 -7.91
N GLY A 17 -2.47 16.43 -7.24
CA GLY A 17 -3.53 15.58 -6.72
C GLY A 17 -4.33 15.01 -7.89
N TYR A 18 -3.78 14.02 -8.56
CA TYR A 18 -4.58 13.17 -9.42
C TYR A 18 -5.56 12.44 -8.50
N ALA A 19 -6.83 12.68 -8.72
CA ALA A 19 -7.87 11.91 -8.06
C ALA A 19 -7.67 10.46 -8.47
N ALA A 20 -7.23 9.61 -7.55
CA ALA A 20 -6.99 8.21 -7.82
C ALA A 20 -8.29 7.53 -8.26
N ASN A 21 -8.21 6.72 -9.31
CA ASN A 21 -9.34 5.99 -9.89
C ASN A 21 -9.46 4.61 -9.23
N TRP A 22 -10.04 4.57 -8.03
CA TRP A 22 -10.16 3.36 -7.24
C TRP A 22 -11.27 2.44 -7.75
N LEU A 23 -10.90 1.25 -8.20
CA LEU A 23 -11.80 0.15 -8.52
C LEU A 23 -11.87 -0.83 -7.34
N GLU A 24 -13.05 -1.01 -6.74
CA GLU A 24 -13.27 -2.05 -5.74
C GLU A 24 -13.21 -3.43 -6.41
N VAL A 25 -12.31 -4.29 -5.90
CA VAL A 25 -12.08 -5.64 -6.45
C VAL A 25 -12.69 -6.72 -5.56
N SER A 26 -12.57 -6.57 -4.25
CA SER A 26 -13.00 -7.60 -3.32
C SER A 26 -13.27 -7.07 -1.92
N LYS A 27 -14.07 -7.83 -1.17
CA LYS A 27 -14.36 -7.60 0.24
C LYS A 27 -14.03 -8.84 1.05
N SER A 28 -13.32 -8.66 2.19
CA SER A 28 -13.04 -9.75 3.10
C SER A 28 -14.23 -10.12 3.98
N GLN A 29 -14.22 -11.30 4.56
CA GLN A 29 -15.23 -11.73 5.52
C GLN A 29 -15.30 -10.82 6.76
N THR A 30 -14.19 -10.18 7.13
CA THR A 30 -14.11 -9.21 8.22
C THR A 30 -14.59 -7.82 7.86
N GLY A 31 -14.97 -7.59 6.60
CA GLY A 31 -15.52 -6.31 6.12
C GLY A 31 -14.50 -5.35 5.53
N SER A 32 -13.22 -5.72 5.42
CA SER A 32 -12.23 -4.89 4.70
C SER A 32 -12.53 -4.90 3.20
N ILE A 33 -12.44 -3.71 2.57
CA ILE A 33 -12.61 -3.52 1.13
C ILE A 33 -11.24 -3.34 0.50
N PHE A 34 -11.00 -4.04 -0.62
CA PHE A 34 -9.76 -3.98 -1.38
C PHE A 34 -10.00 -3.38 -2.75
N SER A 35 -9.25 -2.34 -3.08
CA SER A 35 -9.38 -1.58 -4.33
C SER A 35 -8.04 -1.43 -5.03
N LEU A 36 -8.09 -1.34 -6.35
CA LEU A 36 -6.96 -0.98 -7.21
C LEU A 36 -7.08 0.47 -7.66
N ASP A 37 -5.98 1.19 -7.72
CA ASP A 37 -5.90 2.45 -8.44
C ASP A 37 -5.56 2.17 -9.91
N LEU A 38 -6.57 2.29 -10.78
CA LEU A 38 -6.40 1.98 -12.21
C LEU A 38 -5.38 2.90 -12.89
N ASP A 39 -5.29 4.15 -12.45
CA ASP A 39 -4.36 5.13 -13.03
C ASP A 39 -2.91 4.90 -12.59
N SER A 40 -2.69 4.05 -11.59
CA SER A 40 -1.35 3.68 -11.11
C SER A 40 -0.75 2.46 -11.80
N ILE A 41 -1.53 1.79 -12.66
CA ILE A 41 -1.08 0.57 -13.33
C ILE A 41 -0.13 0.93 -14.48
N GLU A 42 1.13 0.57 -14.32
CA GLU A 42 2.15 0.88 -15.31
C GLU A 42 3.17 -0.26 -15.46
N ARG A 43 3.86 -0.29 -16.59
CA ARG A 43 5.00 -1.20 -16.78
C ARG A 43 6.09 -0.86 -15.77
N SER A 44 6.65 -1.89 -15.13
CA SER A 44 7.77 -1.73 -14.22
C SER A 44 9.11 -1.76 -14.95
N ASP A 45 9.98 -0.81 -14.61
CA ASP A 45 11.38 -0.80 -15.05
C ASP A 45 12.31 -1.58 -14.10
N ILE A 46 11.75 -2.21 -13.06
CA ILE A 46 12.53 -2.95 -12.08
C ILE A 46 13.00 -4.27 -12.70
N HIS A 47 14.32 -4.45 -12.70
CA HIS A 47 14.95 -5.63 -13.23
C HIS A 47 14.94 -6.79 -12.22
N ILE A 48 14.50 -7.97 -12.68
CA ILE A 48 14.54 -9.22 -11.90
C ILE A 48 15.67 -10.06 -12.47
N ILE A 49 16.68 -10.35 -11.65
CA ILE A 49 17.96 -10.91 -12.14
C ILE A 49 17.81 -12.28 -12.81
N ASP A 50 17.00 -13.16 -12.23
CA ASP A 50 16.84 -14.54 -12.71
C ASP A 50 15.65 -14.72 -13.68
N GLU A 51 15.05 -13.62 -14.12
CA GLU A 51 13.91 -13.65 -15.01
C GLU A 51 14.27 -13.04 -16.38
N LYS A 52 14.18 -13.84 -17.43
CA LYS A 52 14.42 -13.37 -18.77
C LYS A 52 13.19 -12.61 -19.29
N ALA A 53 13.34 -11.30 -19.47
CA ALA A 53 12.44 -10.43 -20.24
C ALA A 53 10.93 -10.63 -19.98
N VAL A 54 10.53 -10.74 -18.72
CA VAL A 54 9.11 -10.77 -18.36
C VAL A 54 8.64 -9.36 -18.07
N GLU A 55 7.47 -9.03 -18.60
CA GLU A 55 6.82 -7.77 -18.35
C GLU A 55 6.14 -7.80 -17.00
N ASN A 56 6.70 -7.06 -16.05
CA ASN A 56 6.13 -6.83 -14.73
C ASN A 56 5.43 -5.48 -14.69
N ILE A 57 4.42 -5.35 -13.84
CA ILE A 57 3.67 -4.11 -13.65
C ILE A 57 3.74 -3.64 -12.20
N THR A 58 3.69 -2.34 -11.98
CA THR A 58 3.45 -1.74 -10.67
C THR A 58 2.00 -1.31 -10.56
N VAL A 59 1.45 -1.38 -9.37
CA VAL A 59 0.10 -0.94 -9.05
C VAL A 59 -0.02 -0.52 -7.60
N SER A 60 -0.83 0.49 -7.35
CA SER A 60 -1.24 0.90 -6.01
C SER A 60 -2.56 0.22 -5.64
N ILE A 61 -2.60 -0.36 -4.44
CA ILE A 61 -3.82 -0.95 -3.87
C ILE A 61 -4.15 -0.27 -2.55
N ARG A 62 -5.44 -0.19 -2.23
CA ARG A 62 -5.94 0.29 -0.96
C ARG A 62 -6.76 -0.77 -0.25
N ARG A 63 -6.50 -0.96 1.03
CA ARG A 63 -7.34 -1.72 1.92
C ARG A 63 -8.03 -0.74 2.87
N ASN A 64 -9.34 -0.60 2.77
CA ASN A 64 -10.15 0.10 3.75
C ASN A 64 -10.58 -0.88 4.83
N TYR A 65 -10.31 -0.56 6.09
CA TYR A 65 -10.71 -1.37 7.23
C TYR A 65 -12.15 -1.03 7.64
N PRO A 66 -12.93 -1.98 8.17
CA PRO A 66 -14.23 -1.67 8.72
C PRO A 66 -14.08 -0.73 9.91
N ALA A 67 -15.09 0.13 10.14
CA ALA A 67 -15.12 0.97 11.32
C ALA A 67 -14.94 0.11 12.58
N PRO A 68 -14.12 0.56 13.56
CA PRO A 68 -13.94 -0.18 14.80
C PRO A 68 -15.31 -0.36 15.47
N LYS A 69 -15.66 -1.62 15.73
CA LYS A 69 -16.85 -1.91 16.53
C LYS A 69 -16.59 -1.36 17.92
N THR A 70 -17.42 -0.44 18.37
CA THR A 70 -17.35 0.07 19.75
C THR A 70 -17.65 -1.11 20.66
N VAL A 71 -16.61 -1.74 21.20
CA VAL A 71 -16.75 -2.68 22.27
C VAL A 71 -17.00 -1.82 23.51
N VAL A 72 -18.23 -1.79 24.01
CA VAL A 72 -18.52 -1.24 25.32
C VAL A 72 -17.80 -2.13 26.34
N ILE A 73 -16.60 -1.73 26.72
CA ILE A 73 -15.89 -2.35 27.83
C ILE A 73 -16.66 -1.91 29.08
N LYS A 74 -17.45 -2.81 29.63
CA LYS A 74 -17.96 -2.63 30.99
C LYS A 74 -16.74 -2.54 31.90
N ASP A 75 -16.65 -1.42 32.59
CA ASP A 75 -15.60 -1.13 33.56
C ASP A 75 -15.32 -2.31 34.48
N SER A 76 -14.11 -2.80 34.47
CA SER A 76 -13.52 -3.50 35.61
C SER A 76 -12.23 -2.78 36.00
N LYS A 77 -12.39 -2.06 37.09
CA LYS A 77 -11.45 -1.45 38.07
C LYS A 77 -9.96 -1.57 37.79
N GLU A 78 -9.37 -0.37 37.77
CA GLU A 78 -8.02 0.04 38.20
C GLU A 78 -7.05 -1.04 38.68
N LYS A 79 -5.83 -0.97 38.12
CA LYS A 79 -4.61 -0.84 38.95
C LYS A 79 -3.46 -0.28 38.11
N ASP A 80 -2.85 0.74 38.73
CA ASP A 80 -1.60 1.40 38.35
C ASP A 80 -0.46 0.44 37.95
N SER A 81 0.28 0.79 36.89
CA SER A 81 1.73 0.77 36.94
C SER A 81 2.34 1.44 35.68
N LYS A 82 3.24 2.36 35.99
CA LYS A 82 4.15 3.08 35.09
C LYS A 82 4.98 2.11 34.25
N GLU A 83 5.16 2.39 32.97
CA GLU A 83 6.46 2.50 32.29
C GLU A 83 6.29 2.42 30.77
N GLY A 84 7.11 3.21 30.06
CA GLY A 84 7.13 3.42 28.64
C GLY A 84 6.89 2.17 27.80
N LYS A 85 5.76 2.15 27.10
CA LYS A 85 5.50 1.19 26.04
C LYS A 85 5.41 1.95 24.73
N ASP A 86 6.30 1.60 23.81
CA ASP A 86 6.09 1.82 22.40
C ASP A 86 4.64 1.51 22.09
N LYS A 87 3.88 2.54 21.68
CA LYS A 87 2.49 2.34 21.28
C LYS A 87 2.49 1.45 20.06
N GLN A 88 2.40 0.14 20.25
CA GLN A 88 2.00 -0.75 19.18
C GLN A 88 0.64 -0.25 18.70
N THR A 89 0.63 0.37 17.53
CA THR A 89 -0.59 0.80 16.86
C THR A 89 -1.46 -0.44 16.68
N LYS A 90 -2.52 -0.55 17.48
CA LYS A 90 -3.46 -1.65 17.35
C LYS A 90 -4.06 -1.59 15.95
N GLU A 91 -4.20 -2.72 15.30
CA GLU A 91 -4.81 -2.83 13.97
C GLU A 91 -6.19 -2.16 13.90
N THR A 92 -6.84 -1.98 15.05
CA THR A 92 -8.12 -1.28 15.21
C THR A 92 -8.06 0.22 14.93
N ASP A 93 -6.87 0.84 14.95
CA ASP A 93 -6.72 2.29 14.73
C ASP A 93 -6.47 2.64 13.26
N ILE A 94 -6.24 1.63 12.41
CA ILE A 94 -5.99 1.83 10.99
C ILE A 94 -7.33 2.00 10.26
N HIS A 95 -7.49 3.14 9.59
CA HIS A 95 -8.64 3.42 8.74
C HIS A 95 -8.45 2.81 7.34
N HIS A 96 -7.30 3.07 6.72
CA HIS A 96 -6.93 2.46 5.46
C HIS A 96 -5.41 2.26 5.35
N SER A 97 -5.02 1.38 4.44
CA SER A 97 -3.62 1.09 4.13
C SER A 97 -3.43 1.14 2.62
N ASP A 98 -2.52 1.99 2.16
CA ASP A 98 -2.10 2.04 0.78
C ASP A 98 -0.82 1.22 0.60
N GLN A 99 -0.76 0.41 -0.44
CA GLN A 99 0.36 -0.47 -0.73
C GLN A 99 0.76 -0.34 -2.20
N GLN A 100 2.05 -0.39 -2.46
CA GLN A 100 2.58 -0.50 -3.81
C GLN A 100 3.06 -1.92 -4.04
N LEU A 101 2.53 -2.54 -5.08
CA LEU A 101 2.89 -3.90 -5.49
C LEU A 101 3.63 -3.89 -6.82
N LEU A 102 4.61 -4.77 -6.93
CA LEU A 102 5.19 -5.21 -8.19
C LEU A 102 4.59 -6.57 -8.50
N ILE A 103 3.97 -6.72 -9.68
CA ILE A 103 3.21 -7.90 -10.06
C ILE A 103 3.89 -8.58 -11.26
N SER A 104 4.04 -9.90 -11.17
CA SER A 104 4.35 -10.78 -12.30
C SER A 104 3.04 -11.41 -12.79
N CYS A 105 2.55 -10.94 -13.94
CA CYS A 105 1.31 -11.47 -14.52
C CYS A 105 1.46 -12.92 -15.00
N LYS A 106 2.66 -13.30 -15.43
CA LYS A 106 2.98 -14.66 -15.87
C LYS A 106 2.73 -15.69 -14.78
N ASP A 107 3.19 -15.43 -13.57
CA ASP A 107 3.16 -16.39 -12.47
C ASP A 107 2.03 -16.10 -11.47
N SER A 108 1.25 -15.05 -11.69
CA SER A 108 0.24 -14.56 -10.74
C SER A 108 0.84 -14.37 -9.34
N SER A 109 1.99 -13.73 -9.29
CA SER A 109 2.75 -13.46 -8.07
C SER A 109 2.98 -11.95 -7.89
N TYR A 110 3.33 -11.56 -6.68
CA TYR A 110 3.59 -10.16 -6.37
C TYR A 110 4.70 -10.01 -5.33
N TYR A 111 5.31 -8.82 -5.36
CA TYR A 111 6.24 -8.34 -4.35
C TYR A 111 5.74 -7.00 -3.80
N ARG A 112 5.62 -6.89 -2.46
CA ARG A 112 5.22 -5.63 -1.83
C ARG A 112 6.43 -4.71 -1.73
N ARG A 113 6.36 -3.56 -2.38
CA ARG A 113 7.43 -2.55 -2.37
C ARG A 113 7.33 -1.56 -1.24
N ALA A 114 6.11 -1.16 -0.90
CA ALA A 114 5.87 -0.19 0.14
C ALA A 114 4.45 -0.34 0.70
N TYR A 115 4.24 0.16 1.92
CA TYR A 115 2.91 0.42 2.45
C TYR A 115 2.91 1.63 3.38
N VAL A 116 1.76 2.26 3.48
CA VAL A 116 1.48 3.32 4.44
C VAL A 116 0.12 3.07 5.08
N ASN A 117 0.07 3.06 6.40
CA ASN A 117 -1.16 2.93 7.18
C ASN A 117 -1.61 4.30 7.67
N TYR A 118 -2.88 4.60 7.52
CA TYR A 118 -3.49 5.87 7.87
C TYR A 118 -4.59 5.72 8.91
N ALA A 119 -4.69 6.69 9.81
CA ALA A 119 -5.84 6.89 10.67
C ALA A 119 -7.02 7.53 9.90
N ALA A 120 -8.19 7.67 10.54
CA ALA A 120 -9.39 8.24 9.93
C ALA A 120 -9.23 9.71 9.49
N ASP A 121 -8.30 10.46 10.09
CA ASP A 121 -7.93 11.84 9.76
C ASP A 121 -6.79 11.94 8.73
N ASP A 122 -6.49 10.86 8.01
CA ASP A 122 -5.40 10.72 7.06
C ASP A 122 -3.99 10.89 7.68
N LYS A 123 -3.90 10.81 8.99
CA LYS A 123 -2.61 10.82 9.69
C LYS A 123 -1.87 9.51 9.46
N VAL A 124 -0.60 9.61 9.06
CA VAL A 124 0.27 8.45 8.90
C VAL A 124 0.55 7.81 10.25
N LEU A 125 0.18 6.56 10.41
CA LEU A 125 0.44 5.75 11.62
C LEU A 125 1.73 4.95 11.48
N LYS A 126 1.96 4.38 10.30
CA LYS A 126 3.13 3.57 10.00
C LYS A 126 3.39 3.58 8.50
N SER A 127 4.66 3.60 8.13
CA SER A 127 5.09 3.41 6.75
C SER A 127 6.26 2.43 6.69
N TRP A 128 6.38 1.76 5.55
CA TRP A 128 7.49 0.88 5.26
C TRP A 128 7.75 0.86 3.75
N GLN A 129 9.03 0.79 3.39
CA GLN A 129 9.47 0.65 2.02
C GLN A 129 10.57 -0.42 1.96
N SER A 130 10.56 -1.23 0.90
CA SER A 130 11.60 -2.22 0.67
C SER A 130 12.93 -1.53 0.35
N GLU A 131 13.98 -1.95 1.03
CA GLU A 131 15.35 -1.50 0.79
C GLU A 131 16.13 -2.42 -0.16
N LYS A 132 15.49 -3.48 -0.68
CA LYS A 132 16.14 -4.40 -1.61
C LYS A 132 16.42 -3.71 -2.95
N PRO A 133 17.72 -3.52 -3.31
CA PRO A 133 18.08 -2.89 -4.59
C PRO A 133 17.90 -3.83 -5.78
N ILE A 134 17.93 -5.13 -5.53
CA ILE A 134 17.89 -6.20 -6.53
C ILE A 134 16.86 -7.24 -6.10
N LEU A 135 15.97 -7.61 -7.02
CA LEU A 135 14.97 -8.62 -6.81
C LEU A 135 15.26 -9.89 -7.62
N THR A 136 14.79 -11.01 -7.09
CA THR A 136 14.78 -12.32 -7.75
C THR A 136 13.35 -12.86 -7.76
N THR A 137 13.07 -13.88 -8.57
CA THR A 137 11.76 -14.54 -8.60
C THR A 137 11.35 -15.11 -7.24
N LYS A 138 12.33 -15.47 -6.39
CA LYS A 138 12.10 -15.98 -5.03
C LYS A 138 11.52 -14.92 -4.07
N ASP A 139 11.68 -13.64 -4.38
CA ASP A 139 11.13 -12.55 -3.58
C ASP A 139 9.62 -12.40 -3.79
N PHE A 140 9.11 -12.93 -4.89
CA PHE A 140 7.70 -12.86 -5.24
C PHE A 140 6.89 -13.92 -4.53
N LYS A 141 5.75 -13.51 -3.99
CA LYS A 141 4.78 -14.40 -3.39
C LYS A 141 3.75 -14.84 -4.42
N VAL A 142 3.74 -16.12 -4.74
CA VAL A 142 2.71 -16.71 -5.61
C VAL A 142 1.35 -16.67 -4.92
N THR A 143 0.33 -16.19 -5.61
CA THR A 143 -1.02 -16.11 -5.07
C THR A 143 -1.74 -17.46 -5.21
N LYS A 144 -2.55 -17.80 -4.20
CA LYS A 144 -3.38 -19.00 -4.24
C LYS A 144 -4.73 -18.69 -4.92
N PRO A 145 -5.31 -19.64 -5.68
CA PRO A 145 -6.66 -19.49 -6.24
C PRO A 145 -7.69 -19.12 -5.17
N LYS A 146 -8.70 -18.35 -5.56
CA LYS A 146 -9.81 -17.93 -4.68
C LYS A 146 -9.39 -17.03 -3.49
N THR A 147 -8.20 -16.46 -3.51
CA THR A 147 -7.77 -15.47 -2.51
C THR A 147 -7.95 -14.05 -3.03
N ILE A 148 -8.08 -13.09 -2.10
CA ILE A 148 -8.16 -11.66 -2.44
C ILE A 148 -6.90 -11.22 -3.20
N SER A 149 -5.73 -11.69 -2.78
CA SER A 149 -4.46 -11.39 -3.48
C SER A 149 -4.49 -11.85 -4.93
N ARG A 150 -5.05 -13.03 -5.22
CA ARG A 150 -5.21 -13.54 -6.59
C ARG A 150 -6.15 -12.65 -7.40
N MET A 151 -7.28 -12.26 -6.84
CA MET A 151 -8.25 -11.39 -7.50
C MET A 151 -7.65 -10.03 -7.84
N LEU A 152 -6.87 -9.44 -6.93
CA LEU A 152 -6.17 -8.17 -7.15
C LEU A 152 -5.14 -8.28 -8.28
N VAL A 153 -4.32 -9.34 -8.27
CA VAL A 153 -3.30 -9.58 -9.31
C VAL A 153 -3.95 -9.79 -10.68
N GLU A 154 -4.97 -10.63 -10.77
CA GLU A 154 -5.68 -10.91 -12.03
C GLU A 154 -6.36 -9.66 -12.57
N GLN A 155 -7.01 -8.87 -11.71
CA GLN A 155 -7.65 -7.61 -12.13
C GLN A 155 -6.63 -6.60 -12.63
N ALA A 156 -5.51 -6.43 -11.93
CA ALA A 156 -4.45 -5.52 -12.35
C ALA A 156 -3.86 -5.91 -13.72
N CYS A 157 -3.58 -7.20 -13.92
CA CYS A 157 -3.06 -7.72 -15.19
C CYS A 157 -4.07 -7.58 -16.33
N LYS A 158 -5.36 -7.82 -16.07
CA LYS A 158 -6.43 -7.62 -17.03
C LYS A 158 -6.55 -6.16 -17.45
N SER A 159 -6.57 -5.24 -16.49
CA SER A 159 -6.65 -3.79 -16.77
C SER A 159 -5.46 -3.32 -17.59
N TYR A 160 -4.25 -3.76 -17.25
CA TYR A 160 -3.04 -3.42 -18.00
C TYR A 160 -3.08 -3.89 -19.46
N GLN A 161 -3.68 -5.05 -19.73
CA GLN A 161 -3.82 -5.58 -21.11
C GLN A 161 -4.89 -4.85 -21.92
N GLN A 162 -5.90 -4.27 -21.27
CA GLN A 162 -6.97 -3.53 -21.95
C GLN A 162 -6.53 -2.14 -22.40
N ASP A 163 -5.50 -1.57 -21.76
CA ASP A 163 -4.98 -0.24 -22.07
C ASP A 163 -3.85 -0.26 -23.15
N LYS A 164 -3.53 -1.45 -23.69
CA LYS A 164 -2.60 -1.63 -24.81
C LYS A 164 -3.35 -1.67 -26.14
#